data_e82e43112bb3e24d12aa97e2edd8c171
#
_entry.id   e82e43112bb3e24d12aa97e2edd8c171
#
_cell.length_a   1.000
_cell.length_b   1.000
_cell.length_c   1.000
_cell.angle_alpha   90.00
_cell.angle_beta   90.00
_cell.angle_gamma   90.00
#
_symmetry.space_group_name_H-M   'P 1'
#
loop_
_entity.id
_entity.type
_entity.pdbx_description
1 polymer ?
#
loop_
_entity_poly.entity_id
_entity_poly.type
_entity_poly.pdbx_seq_one_letter_code
_entity_poly.pdbx_strand_id
1 'polypeptide(L)'
;MNVFLIDVRDENFYRLLPEELGGSKSGEARAKVMGFPPLGIETLAPVLRQHGHQVRMFDTCHPQMKAEHIAQAVQDDSPDVIGLSFLSITTYPAVKRLAQRLKCVAPATPIIAGGVFASMNPDRILRDCPHLDCVGVGEGEELLPAYLDHLDDPGAVGGLVWRQGGTIVRNVPRPLIRDLDKLPYPDRTSLPIDFIEALPLDVPAVVSLDKFCTIQTSRGCPYGCIYCGIPALSEGRWRYRSPEHVLGEMQQLNDLGYRSIFLTDDHFLLKRKRIEAIGRGIIERRLQFHWGCEGRVDSAAIDQLPLMSKANCNFLAFGVEAGTQKVLDRLQKNQTLAQIEHAVSAAKRHGIARTHGFFLVGSPGETERDILASFRFAARLKLDTFSFNRLCVYRGTPLWNGYMDCGIIDDERDWQKWFKCSDIDPTVLPSETVNRARQKGYALLFAHRIFLRPIQTLRLLRTFGRHMKVSDLLELLSSPFRRRKLTRAPELPARMIDLGLVEPTRSKGAADRIAS
;
A
#
# COMPACT_ATOMS: atom_id res chain seq x y z
N MET A 1 -16.54 13.69 -23.16
CA MET A 1 -15.22 14.31 -22.94
C MET A 1 -14.12 13.29 -23.14
N ASN A 2 -12.92 13.75 -23.51
CA ASN A 2 -11.71 12.95 -23.58
C ASN A 2 -10.93 13.10 -22.26
N VAL A 3 -10.75 12.02 -21.51
CA VAL A 3 -10.15 12.03 -20.16
C VAL A 3 -8.90 11.16 -20.15
N PHE A 4 -7.79 11.74 -19.68
CA PHE A 4 -6.57 10.99 -19.45
C PHE A 4 -6.46 10.63 -17.96
N LEU A 5 -6.28 9.35 -17.65
CA LEU A 5 -5.99 8.87 -16.29
C LEU A 5 -4.56 8.36 -16.23
N ILE A 6 -3.77 8.94 -15.36
CA ILE A 6 -2.34 8.63 -15.24
C ILE A 6 -2.05 8.15 -13.83
N ASP A 7 -1.58 6.91 -13.71
CA ASP A 7 -1.03 6.40 -12.46
C ASP A 7 0.45 6.77 -12.37
N VAL A 8 0.78 7.58 -11.37
CA VAL A 8 2.15 8.08 -11.19
C VAL A 8 2.87 7.24 -10.15
N ARG A 9 4.01 6.70 -10.51
CA ARG A 9 4.84 5.85 -9.65
C ARG A 9 6.10 6.57 -9.17
N ASP A 10 6.67 6.05 -8.10
CA ASP A 10 7.91 6.57 -7.52
C ASP A 10 9.14 6.14 -8.33
N GLU A 11 9.74 7.08 -9.04
CA GLU A 11 10.99 6.85 -9.76
C GLU A 11 12.16 6.49 -8.82
N ASN A 12 12.14 6.94 -7.56
CA ASN A 12 13.20 6.67 -6.61
C ASN A 12 13.10 5.27 -6.00
N PHE A 13 11.91 4.66 -6.00
CA PHE A 13 11.72 3.30 -5.54
C PHE A 13 12.58 2.33 -6.37
N TYR A 14 12.73 2.59 -7.65
CA TYR A 14 13.62 1.85 -8.55
C TYR A 14 15.11 2.10 -8.29
N ARG A 15 15.47 3.26 -7.72
CA ARG A 15 16.84 3.59 -7.33
C ARG A 15 17.28 2.96 -6.02
N LEU A 16 16.36 2.41 -5.23
CA LEU A 16 16.67 1.68 -3.99
C LEU A 16 17.19 0.27 -4.29
N LEU A 17 16.93 -0.26 -5.46
CA LEU A 17 17.60 -1.46 -5.95
C LEU A 17 19.01 -1.05 -6.41
N PRO A 18 20.06 -1.77 -6.00
CA PRO A 18 21.41 -1.54 -6.51
C PRO A 18 21.40 -1.54 -8.05
N GLU A 19 22.14 -0.61 -8.68
CA GLU A 19 22.24 -0.56 -10.15
C GLU A 19 22.70 -1.90 -10.73
N GLU A 20 23.43 -2.67 -9.94
CA GLU A 20 23.97 -3.99 -10.27
C GLU A 20 22.92 -5.10 -10.28
N LEU A 21 21.79 -4.94 -9.60
CA LEU A 21 20.63 -5.86 -9.71
C LEU A 21 19.88 -5.69 -11.02
N GLY A 22 20.17 -4.63 -11.72
CA GLY A 22 19.52 -4.28 -12.97
C GLY A 22 20.46 -4.03 -14.10
N GLY A 23 21.71 -4.49 -14.16
CA GLY A 23 22.65 -4.26 -15.25
C GLY A 23 22.09 -3.53 -16.48
N SER A 24 22.73 -3.12 -17.48
CA SER A 24 22.28 -2.23 -18.59
C SER A 24 20.87 -2.43 -19.20
N LYS A 25 20.10 -3.44 -18.74
CA LYS A 25 18.66 -3.67 -18.99
C LYS A 25 17.76 -3.12 -17.88
N SER A 26 18.23 -2.19 -17.15
CA SER A 26 17.79 -1.78 -15.83
C SER A 26 16.36 -1.22 -15.71
N GLY A 27 15.82 -0.57 -16.70
CA GLY A 27 14.49 0.02 -16.64
C GLY A 27 13.36 -1.02 -16.65
N GLU A 28 13.41 -1.94 -17.59
CA GLU A 28 12.39 -2.99 -17.74
C GLU A 28 12.42 -4.00 -16.58
N ALA A 29 13.63 -4.43 -16.18
CA ALA A 29 13.78 -5.36 -15.07
C ALA A 29 13.32 -4.76 -13.73
N ARG A 30 13.55 -3.45 -13.53
CA ARG A 30 13.11 -2.72 -12.34
C ARG A 30 11.59 -2.55 -12.32
N ALA A 31 10.97 -2.19 -13.43
CA ALA A 31 9.52 -2.12 -13.54
C ALA A 31 8.84 -3.45 -13.23
N LYS A 32 9.40 -4.55 -13.74
CA LYS A 32 8.92 -5.92 -13.47
C LYS A 32 8.96 -6.33 -11.99
N VAL A 33 9.89 -5.79 -11.21
CA VAL A 33 10.05 -6.12 -9.78
C VAL A 33 9.00 -5.46 -8.90
N MET A 34 8.51 -4.29 -9.29
CA MET A 34 7.81 -3.36 -8.40
C MET A 34 6.41 -2.98 -8.90
N GLY A 35 5.96 -3.56 -10.01
CA GLY A 35 4.71 -3.18 -10.64
C GLY A 35 3.51 -3.97 -10.12
N PHE A 36 2.67 -3.35 -9.31
CA PHE A 36 1.28 -3.75 -9.22
C PHE A 36 0.49 -3.08 -10.35
N PRO A 37 -0.50 -3.76 -10.97
CA PRO A 37 -1.42 -3.08 -11.88
C PRO A 37 -2.04 -1.85 -11.21
N PRO A 38 -2.26 -0.76 -11.95
CA PRO A 38 -2.77 0.50 -11.39
C PRO A 38 -4.28 0.43 -11.14
N LEU A 39 -4.69 -0.41 -10.19
CA LEU A 39 -6.08 -0.75 -9.91
C LEU A 39 -7.00 0.48 -9.78
N GLY A 40 -6.49 1.60 -9.23
CA GLY A 40 -7.27 2.82 -9.07
C GLY A 40 -7.78 3.37 -10.40
N ILE A 41 -6.90 3.57 -11.39
CA ILE A 41 -7.32 4.08 -12.71
C ILE A 41 -8.05 3.02 -13.53
N GLU A 42 -7.69 1.73 -13.37
CA GLU A 42 -8.41 0.62 -13.99
C GLU A 42 -9.86 0.52 -13.50
N THR A 43 -10.15 0.91 -12.24
CA THR A 43 -11.51 0.97 -11.69
C THR A 43 -12.25 2.22 -12.18
N LEU A 44 -11.57 3.36 -12.30
CA LEU A 44 -12.19 4.62 -12.74
C LEU A 44 -12.57 4.61 -14.22
N ALA A 45 -11.75 4.02 -15.07
CA ALA A 45 -11.95 4.06 -16.51
C ALA A 45 -13.32 3.49 -16.96
N PRO A 46 -13.77 2.29 -16.54
CA PRO A 46 -15.09 1.79 -16.92
C PRO A 46 -16.24 2.61 -16.34
N VAL A 47 -16.08 3.20 -15.14
CA VAL A 47 -17.08 4.12 -14.59
C VAL A 47 -17.25 5.33 -15.49
N LEU A 48 -16.18 5.98 -15.90
CA LEU A 48 -16.23 7.14 -16.78
C LEU A 48 -16.81 6.80 -18.16
N ARG A 49 -16.47 5.62 -18.71
CA ARG A 49 -17.04 5.16 -19.98
C ARG A 49 -18.55 4.92 -19.90
N GLN A 50 -19.06 4.43 -18.76
CA GLN A 50 -20.51 4.30 -18.51
C GLN A 50 -21.22 5.67 -18.49
N HIS A 51 -20.49 6.76 -18.13
CA HIS A 51 -20.98 8.14 -18.22
C HIS A 51 -20.74 8.78 -19.59
N GLY A 52 -20.33 8.01 -20.60
CA GLY A 52 -20.18 8.50 -21.97
C GLY A 52 -18.85 9.22 -22.26
N HIS A 53 -17.85 9.12 -21.40
CA HIS A 53 -16.54 9.72 -21.63
C HIS A 53 -15.61 8.76 -22.36
N GLN A 54 -14.71 9.31 -23.17
CA GLN A 54 -13.57 8.58 -23.73
C GLN A 54 -12.44 8.61 -22.71
N VAL A 55 -11.84 7.46 -22.41
CA VAL A 55 -10.80 7.36 -21.39
C VAL A 55 -9.57 6.67 -21.93
N ARG A 56 -8.44 7.35 -21.82
CA ARG A 56 -7.10 6.79 -22.06
C ARG A 56 -6.33 6.69 -20.76
N MET A 57 -5.72 5.53 -20.52
CA MET A 57 -4.97 5.27 -19.30
C MET A 57 -3.46 5.21 -19.56
N PHE A 58 -2.67 5.67 -18.57
CA PHE A 58 -1.21 5.61 -18.59
C PHE A 58 -0.70 5.14 -17.23
N ASP A 59 0.24 4.19 -17.24
CA ASP A 59 0.98 3.78 -16.04
C ASP A 59 2.46 4.18 -16.21
N THR A 60 2.94 5.13 -15.40
CA THR A 60 4.33 5.60 -15.47
C THR A 60 5.34 4.53 -15.02
N CYS A 61 4.88 3.41 -14.49
CA CYS A 61 5.70 2.23 -14.25
C CYS A 61 6.15 1.57 -15.55
N HIS A 62 5.38 1.72 -16.63
CA HIS A 62 5.71 1.11 -17.92
C HIS A 62 6.91 1.81 -18.56
N PRO A 63 7.95 1.07 -19.00
CA PRO A 63 9.18 1.65 -19.56
C PRO A 63 8.97 2.58 -20.76
N GLN A 64 7.90 2.33 -21.53
CA GLN A 64 7.55 3.15 -22.72
C GLN A 64 6.62 4.33 -22.39
N MET A 65 6.09 4.41 -21.15
CA MET A 65 5.17 5.50 -20.73
C MET A 65 5.90 6.56 -19.90
N LYS A 66 7.03 7.05 -20.43
CA LYS A 66 7.78 8.16 -19.81
C LYS A 66 6.99 9.46 -19.92
N ALA A 67 7.34 10.42 -19.06
CA ALA A 67 6.70 11.73 -19.02
C ALA A 67 6.67 12.44 -20.39
N GLU A 68 7.68 12.20 -21.26
CA GLU A 68 7.76 12.72 -22.62
C GLU A 68 6.66 12.17 -23.51
N HIS A 69 6.45 10.85 -23.47
CA HIS A 69 5.43 10.18 -24.29
C HIS A 69 4.02 10.58 -23.86
N ILE A 70 3.82 10.75 -22.54
CA ILE A 70 2.53 11.23 -22.00
C ILE A 70 2.29 12.68 -22.42
N ALA A 71 3.30 13.55 -22.35
CA ALA A 71 3.18 14.93 -22.80
C ALA A 71 2.88 15.03 -24.31
N GLN A 72 3.51 14.19 -25.12
CA GLN A 72 3.21 14.10 -26.55
C GLN A 72 1.77 13.65 -26.80
N ALA A 73 1.30 12.60 -26.10
CA ALA A 73 -0.08 12.14 -26.22
C ALA A 73 -1.09 13.23 -25.81
N VAL A 74 -0.77 14.06 -24.81
CA VAL A 74 -1.62 15.20 -24.42
C VAL A 74 -1.69 16.26 -25.52
N GLN A 75 -0.59 16.53 -26.24
CA GLN A 75 -0.60 17.44 -27.40
C GLN A 75 -1.40 16.88 -28.57
N ASP A 76 -1.25 15.58 -28.86
CA ASP A 76 -1.88 14.94 -30.01
C ASP A 76 -3.40 14.77 -29.82
N ASP A 77 -3.82 14.36 -28.64
CA ASP A 77 -5.22 13.98 -28.35
C ASP A 77 -6.01 15.10 -27.66
N SER A 78 -5.36 16.16 -27.17
CA SER A 78 -5.98 17.33 -26.52
C SER A 78 -7.07 16.95 -25.50
N PRO A 79 -6.74 16.25 -24.40
CA PRO A 79 -7.74 15.82 -23.43
C PRO A 79 -8.44 17.00 -22.75
N ASP A 80 -9.73 16.84 -22.45
CA ASP A 80 -10.51 17.83 -21.71
C ASP A 80 -10.10 17.92 -20.25
N VAL A 81 -9.69 16.77 -19.64
CA VAL A 81 -9.24 16.68 -18.23
C VAL A 81 -8.16 15.63 -18.10
N ILE A 82 -7.19 15.90 -17.23
CA ILE A 82 -6.14 14.96 -16.85
C ILE A 82 -6.27 14.61 -15.37
N GLY A 83 -6.44 13.32 -15.04
CA GLY A 83 -6.43 12.78 -13.68
C GLY A 83 -5.08 12.15 -13.34
N LEU A 84 -4.44 12.62 -12.26
CA LEU A 84 -3.20 12.05 -11.73
C LEU A 84 -3.50 11.26 -10.46
N SER A 85 -3.30 9.96 -10.49
CA SER A 85 -3.48 9.05 -9.34
C SER A 85 -2.14 8.69 -8.73
N PHE A 86 -2.02 8.75 -7.39
CA PHE A 86 -0.83 8.32 -6.67
C PHE A 86 -1.11 7.94 -5.22
N LEU A 87 -0.36 6.96 -4.72
CA LEU A 87 -0.65 6.31 -3.44
C LEU A 87 0.23 6.79 -2.29
N SER A 88 1.48 7.19 -2.56
CA SER A 88 2.47 7.39 -1.52
C SER A 88 3.12 8.77 -1.54
N ILE A 89 3.66 9.14 -0.39
CA ILE A 89 4.42 10.37 -0.21
C ILE A 89 5.66 10.41 -1.12
N THR A 90 6.31 9.28 -1.35
CA THR A 90 7.54 9.18 -2.15
C THR A 90 7.26 9.40 -3.64
N THR A 91 6.03 9.17 -4.08
CA THR A 91 5.58 9.42 -5.46
C THR A 91 5.33 10.90 -5.75
N TYR A 92 4.98 11.68 -4.74
CA TYR A 92 4.55 13.07 -4.93
C TYR A 92 5.55 13.97 -5.68
N PRO A 93 6.88 13.87 -5.48
CA PRO A 93 7.85 14.62 -6.30
C PRO A 93 7.74 14.33 -7.80
N ALA A 94 7.42 13.10 -8.20
CA ALA A 94 7.21 12.74 -9.61
C ALA A 94 5.90 13.37 -10.13
N VAL A 95 4.85 13.38 -9.32
CA VAL A 95 3.57 14.07 -9.64
C VAL A 95 3.80 15.54 -9.92
N LYS A 96 4.58 16.25 -9.09
CA LYS A 96 4.90 17.67 -9.29
C LYS A 96 5.59 17.91 -10.63
N ARG A 97 6.63 17.12 -10.95
CA ARG A 97 7.35 17.25 -12.23
C ARG A 97 6.45 16.96 -13.42
N LEU A 98 5.63 15.90 -13.33
CA LEU A 98 4.70 15.56 -14.40
C LEU A 98 3.64 16.65 -14.59
N ALA A 99 2.98 17.11 -13.53
CA ALA A 99 1.99 18.18 -13.61
C ALA A 99 2.56 19.46 -14.24
N GLN A 100 3.77 19.87 -13.82
CA GLN A 100 4.48 21.01 -14.43
C GLN A 100 4.67 20.81 -15.94
N ARG A 101 5.14 19.64 -16.34
CA ARG A 101 5.40 19.32 -17.75
C ARG A 101 4.08 19.33 -18.57
N LEU A 102 3.02 18.75 -18.03
CA LEU A 102 1.72 18.72 -18.68
C LEU A 102 1.13 20.13 -18.85
N LYS A 103 1.28 21.00 -17.86
CA LYS A 103 0.87 22.41 -17.98
C LYS A 103 1.72 23.21 -18.98
N CYS A 104 2.96 22.83 -19.24
CA CYS A 104 3.75 23.45 -20.29
C CYS A 104 3.21 23.13 -21.69
N VAL A 105 2.66 21.96 -21.93
CA VAL A 105 2.15 21.53 -23.25
C VAL A 105 0.66 21.78 -23.42
N ALA A 106 -0.12 21.78 -22.34
CA ALA A 106 -1.56 22.01 -22.31
C ALA A 106 -1.95 22.90 -21.12
N PRO A 107 -1.64 24.19 -21.15
CA PRO A 107 -1.82 25.10 -19.99
C PRO A 107 -3.29 25.26 -19.56
N ALA A 108 -4.23 25.15 -20.51
CA ALA A 108 -5.66 25.30 -20.25
C ALA A 108 -6.33 24.01 -19.73
N THR A 109 -5.75 22.85 -19.96
CA THR A 109 -6.35 21.58 -19.55
C THR A 109 -6.30 21.41 -18.02
N PRO A 110 -7.44 21.21 -17.34
CA PRO A 110 -7.49 20.98 -15.91
C PRO A 110 -6.78 19.70 -15.52
N ILE A 111 -6.01 19.76 -14.41
CA ILE A 111 -5.33 18.61 -13.83
C ILE A 111 -5.88 18.39 -12.43
N ILE A 112 -6.58 17.26 -12.24
CA ILE A 112 -7.08 16.80 -10.94
C ILE A 112 -6.15 15.73 -10.36
N ALA A 113 -5.74 15.89 -9.10
CA ALA A 113 -5.00 14.88 -8.36
C ALA A 113 -5.94 14.03 -7.52
N GLY A 114 -5.65 12.73 -7.40
CA GLY A 114 -6.42 11.78 -6.60
C GLY A 114 -5.55 10.66 -6.00
N GLY A 115 -6.20 9.75 -5.29
CA GLY A 115 -5.56 8.62 -4.60
C GLY A 115 -5.33 8.89 -3.12
N VAL A 116 -4.77 7.89 -2.43
CA VAL A 116 -4.67 7.88 -0.95
C VAL A 116 -3.88 9.07 -0.41
N PHE A 117 -2.70 9.33 -0.95
CA PHE A 117 -1.86 10.42 -0.45
C PHE A 117 -2.49 11.80 -0.73
N ALA A 118 -3.10 11.97 -1.89
CA ALA A 118 -3.81 13.20 -2.25
C ALA A 118 -4.99 13.46 -1.31
N SER A 119 -5.79 12.42 -1.03
CA SER A 119 -6.94 12.51 -0.12
C SER A 119 -6.53 12.90 1.32
N MET A 120 -5.36 12.46 1.77
CA MET A 120 -4.86 12.79 3.12
C MET A 120 -4.24 14.18 3.21
N ASN A 121 -3.81 14.78 2.09
CA ASN A 121 -3.02 16.02 2.07
C ASN A 121 -3.51 17.06 1.05
N PRO A 122 -4.82 17.26 0.80
CA PRO A 122 -5.28 17.99 -0.36
C PRO A 122 -4.86 19.47 -0.36
N ASP A 123 -5.06 20.18 0.75
CA ASP A 123 -4.70 21.60 0.82
C ASP A 123 -3.21 21.81 0.68
N ARG A 124 -2.42 20.92 1.31
CA ARG A 124 -0.96 21.04 1.28
C ARG A 124 -0.41 20.77 -0.11
N ILE A 125 -0.94 19.79 -0.82
CA ILE A 125 -0.59 19.49 -2.21
C ILE A 125 -0.89 20.70 -3.11
N LEU A 126 -2.05 21.30 -2.96
CA LEU A 126 -2.39 22.48 -3.77
C LEU A 126 -1.50 23.67 -3.43
N ARG A 127 -1.18 23.95 -2.15
CA ARG A 127 -0.22 25.02 -1.81
C ARG A 127 1.15 24.81 -2.43
N ASP A 128 1.63 23.57 -2.42
CA ASP A 128 2.99 23.23 -2.83
C ASP A 128 3.14 23.00 -4.36
N CYS A 129 2.06 22.64 -5.07
CA CYS A 129 2.08 22.39 -6.52
C CYS A 129 1.08 23.30 -7.26
N PRO A 130 1.53 24.46 -7.82
CA PRO A 130 0.65 25.38 -8.54
C PRO A 130 0.12 24.81 -9.85
N HIS A 131 0.66 23.71 -10.36
CA HIS A 131 0.29 23.05 -11.60
C HIS A 131 -0.90 22.08 -11.46
N LEU A 132 -1.36 21.84 -10.24
CA LEU A 132 -2.60 21.11 -9.97
C LEU A 132 -3.74 22.10 -9.76
N ASP A 133 -4.86 21.89 -10.42
CA ASP A 133 -6.03 22.77 -10.33
C ASP A 133 -6.90 22.38 -9.14
N CYS A 134 -7.06 21.07 -8.91
CA CYS A 134 -7.86 20.56 -7.80
C CYS A 134 -7.38 19.16 -7.33
N VAL A 135 -7.90 18.76 -6.17
CA VAL A 135 -7.70 17.44 -5.55
C VAL A 135 -9.06 16.82 -5.24
N GLY A 136 -9.27 15.62 -5.75
CA GLY A 136 -10.41 14.76 -5.37
C GLY A 136 -10.08 14.02 -4.07
N VAL A 137 -10.90 14.22 -3.04
CA VAL A 137 -10.76 13.60 -1.72
C VAL A 137 -11.70 12.42 -1.58
N GLY A 138 -11.18 11.25 -1.28
CA GLY A 138 -11.95 10.02 -1.08
C GLY A 138 -12.05 9.15 -2.34
N GLU A 139 -13.23 8.59 -2.58
CA GLU A 139 -13.48 7.64 -3.67
C GLU A 139 -13.77 8.35 -4.99
N GLY A 140 -12.97 8.04 -5.99
CA GLY A 140 -13.00 8.73 -7.28
C GLY A 140 -14.17 8.34 -8.18
N GLU A 141 -14.80 7.18 -7.95
CA GLU A 141 -15.79 6.59 -8.85
C GLU A 141 -17.09 7.41 -8.94
N GLU A 142 -17.44 8.12 -7.88
CA GLU A 142 -18.57 9.07 -7.92
C GLU A 142 -18.10 10.52 -8.03
N LEU A 143 -16.88 10.82 -7.53
CA LEU A 143 -16.35 12.18 -7.53
C LEU A 143 -15.97 12.62 -8.94
N LEU A 144 -15.24 11.78 -9.68
CA LEU A 144 -14.70 12.18 -10.98
C LEU A 144 -15.78 12.40 -12.05
N PRO A 145 -16.82 11.54 -12.19
CA PRO A 145 -17.96 11.88 -13.05
C PRO A 145 -18.62 13.21 -12.68
N ALA A 146 -18.89 13.42 -11.37
CA ALA A 146 -19.49 14.67 -10.92
C ALA A 146 -18.60 15.89 -11.21
N TYR A 147 -17.28 15.75 -11.15
CA TYR A 147 -16.35 16.81 -11.52
C TYR A 147 -16.41 17.12 -13.02
N LEU A 148 -16.47 16.11 -13.85
CA LEU A 148 -16.58 16.29 -15.31
C LEU A 148 -17.89 16.97 -15.72
N ASP A 149 -18.99 16.68 -15.01
CA ASP A 149 -20.29 17.30 -15.26
C ASP A 149 -20.34 18.78 -14.79
N HIS A 150 -19.39 19.20 -13.92
CA HIS A 150 -19.39 20.55 -13.30
C HIS A 150 -18.02 21.25 -13.44
N LEU A 151 -17.36 21.14 -14.57
CA LEU A 151 -16.05 21.78 -14.81
C LEU A 151 -16.11 23.31 -14.64
N ASP A 152 -17.24 23.93 -15.02
CA ASP A 152 -17.46 25.37 -14.91
C ASP A 152 -17.89 25.80 -13.49
N ASP A 153 -18.34 24.86 -12.66
CA ASP A 153 -18.72 25.10 -11.25
C ASP A 153 -18.15 24.04 -10.30
N PRO A 154 -16.83 24.05 -10.05
CA PRO A 154 -16.20 23.13 -9.12
C PRO A 154 -16.76 23.19 -7.70
N GLY A 155 -17.40 24.30 -7.33
CA GLY A 155 -18.03 24.50 -6.02
C GLY A 155 -19.19 23.54 -5.73
N ALA A 156 -19.85 23.03 -6.77
CA ALA A 156 -20.95 22.08 -6.65
C ALA A 156 -20.49 20.64 -6.37
N VAL A 157 -19.19 20.32 -6.54
CA VAL A 157 -18.67 18.96 -6.47
C VAL A 157 -18.25 18.59 -5.05
N GLY A 158 -19.05 17.76 -4.39
CA GLY A 158 -18.69 17.24 -3.06
C GLY A 158 -17.36 16.46 -3.08
N GLY A 159 -16.53 16.66 -2.05
CA GLY A 159 -15.23 16.01 -1.92
C GLY A 159 -14.11 16.68 -2.72
N LEU A 160 -14.36 17.76 -3.44
CA LEU A 160 -13.34 18.50 -4.17
C LEU A 160 -12.65 19.55 -3.29
N VAL A 161 -11.34 19.67 -3.42
CA VAL A 161 -10.54 20.78 -2.89
C VAL A 161 -9.86 21.44 -4.09
N TRP A 162 -10.07 22.76 -4.27
CA TRP A 162 -9.71 23.46 -5.50
C TRP A 162 -9.28 24.90 -5.27
N ARG A 163 -8.82 25.59 -6.31
CA ARG A 163 -8.40 27.00 -6.26
C ARG A 163 -9.48 27.92 -6.76
N GLN A 164 -9.79 28.93 -5.97
CA GLN A 164 -10.67 30.02 -6.36
C GLN A 164 -9.99 31.37 -6.06
N GLY A 165 -9.66 32.12 -7.09
CA GLY A 165 -9.06 33.45 -6.92
C GLY A 165 -7.79 33.46 -6.06
N GLY A 166 -6.96 32.41 -6.15
CA GLY A 166 -5.74 32.26 -5.34
C GLY A 166 -5.96 31.64 -3.95
N THR A 167 -7.21 31.47 -3.52
CA THR A 167 -7.57 30.80 -2.26
C THR A 167 -7.85 29.33 -2.50
N ILE A 168 -7.52 28.47 -1.53
CA ILE A 168 -7.90 27.06 -1.55
C ILE A 168 -9.24 26.90 -0.86
N VAL A 169 -10.22 26.39 -1.60
CA VAL A 169 -11.58 26.11 -1.16
C VAL A 169 -11.76 24.62 -0.99
N ARG A 170 -12.41 24.23 0.10
CA ARG A 170 -12.78 22.83 0.38
C ARG A 170 -14.29 22.70 0.37
N ASN A 171 -14.79 21.91 -0.54
CA ASN A 171 -16.23 21.59 -0.62
C ASN A 171 -16.63 20.62 0.48
N VAL A 172 -17.93 20.44 0.67
CA VAL A 172 -18.47 19.45 1.62
C VAL A 172 -17.93 18.06 1.31
N PRO A 173 -17.59 17.24 2.31
CA PRO A 173 -17.16 15.87 2.09
C PRO A 173 -18.21 15.06 1.33
N ARG A 174 -17.77 14.18 0.43
CA ARG A 174 -18.64 13.20 -0.22
C ARG A 174 -18.80 11.97 0.66
N PRO A 175 -20.00 11.42 0.80
CA PRO A 175 -20.21 10.14 1.50
C PRO A 175 -19.45 9.01 0.81
N LEU A 176 -19.02 8.01 1.59
CA LEU A 176 -18.41 6.80 1.05
C LEU A 176 -19.44 5.97 0.28
N ILE A 177 -19.03 5.36 -0.83
CA ILE A 177 -19.86 4.44 -1.62
C ILE A 177 -20.29 3.26 -0.74
N ARG A 178 -21.58 3.11 -0.51
CA ARG A 178 -22.10 2.07 0.40
C ARG A 178 -22.11 0.69 -0.26
N ASP A 179 -22.56 0.63 -1.49
CA ASP A 179 -22.74 -0.60 -2.27
C ASP A 179 -21.66 -0.71 -3.33
N LEU A 180 -20.63 -1.50 -3.03
CA LEU A 180 -19.49 -1.70 -3.92
C LEU A 180 -19.81 -2.63 -5.12
N ASP A 181 -20.92 -3.36 -5.08
CA ASP A 181 -21.35 -4.23 -6.18
C ASP A 181 -21.90 -3.42 -7.37
N LYS A 182 -22.23 -2.14 -7.16
CA LYS A 182 -22.63 -1.23 -8.25
C LYS A 182 -21.48 -0.76 -9.13
N LEU A 183 -20.25 -0.91 -8.64
CA LEU A 183 -19.07 -0.53 -9.41
C LEU A 183 -18.80 -1.58 -10.51
N PRO A 184 -18.48 -1.15 -11.72
CA PRO A 184 -18.05 -2.07 -12.77
C PRO A 184 -16.74 -2.75 -12.39
N TYR A 185 -16.45 -3.89 -13.01
CA TYR A 185 -15.14 -4.51 -12.88
C TYR A 185 -14.06 -3.64 -13.50
N PRO A 186 -12.85 -3.65 -12.94
CA PRO A 186 -11.72 -2.87 -13.46
C PRO A 186 -11.38 -3.25 -14.91
N ASP A 187 -10.96 -2.27 -15.69
CA ASP A 187 -10.46 -2.49 -17.06
C ASP A 187 -9.09 -3.16 -17.03
N ARG A 188 -9.03 -4.42 -17.44
CA ARG A 188 -7.82 -5.25 -17.46
C ARG A 188 -7.18 -5.37 -18.84
N THR A 189 -7.68 -4.63 -19.82
CA THR A 189 -7.30 -4.82 -21.22
C THR A 189 -6.68 -3.61 -21.89
N SER A 190 -6.94 -2.41 -21.38
CA SER A 190 -6.48 -1.16 -22.01
C SER A 190 -5.03 -0.78 -21.66
N LEU A 191 -4.46 -1.36 -20.62
CA LEU A 191 -3.05 -1.15 -20.26
C LEU A 191 -2.21 -2.39 -20.60
N PRO A 192 -1.02 -2.21 -21.19
CA PRO A 192 -0.10 -3.32 -21.35
C PRO A 192 0.44 -3.73 -19.97
N ILE A 193 0.23 -4.99 -19.60
CA ILE A 193 0.67 -5.55 -18.30
C ILE A 193 1.72 -6.66 -18.44
N ASP A 194 2.16 -6.94 -19.66
CA ASP A 194 3.17 -7.93 -19.99
C ASP A 194 4.55 -7.65 -19.36
N PHE A 195 4.80 -6.40 -18.95
CA PHE A 195 5.99 -6.01 -18.21
C PHE A 195 5.89 -6.27 -16.69
N ILE A 196 4.69 -6.52 -16.17
CA ILE A 196 4.45 -6.84 -14.75
C ILE A 196 4.75 -8.33 -14.53
N GLU A 197 5.97 -8.74 -14.73
CA GLU A 197 6.47 -10.00 -14.22
C GLU A 197 6.91 -9.77 -12.78
N ALA A 198 6.09 -10.20 -11.82
CA ALA A 198 6.43 -10.09 -10.42
C ALA A 198 7.69 -10.90 -10.12
N LEU A 199 8.80 -10.25 -9.80
CA LEU A 199 9.91 -10.93 -9.16
C LEU A 199 9.53 -11.28 -7.71
N PRO A 200 9.94 -12.47 -7.23
CA PRO A 200 9.49 -12.99 -5.93
C PRO A 200 10.02 -12.23 -4.71
N LEU A 201 10.72 -11.11 -4.87
CA LEU A 201 11.43 -10.43 -3.79
C LEU A 201 10.58 -9.43 -3.01
N ASP A 202 9.65 -8.73 -3.64
CA ASP A 202 8.93 -7.60 -3.03
C ASP A 202 7.42 -7.72 -3.14
N VAL A 203 6.93 -8.45 -4.10
CA VAL A 203 5.56 -8.91 -4.03
C VAL A 203 5.57 -10.10 -3.09
N PRO A 204 4.73 -10.10 -2.05
CA PRO A 204 4.49 -11.29 -1.29
C PRO A 204 4.23 -12.39 -2.32
N ALA A 205 5.20 -13.27 -2.54
CA ALA A 205 5.28 -14.09 -3.72
C ALA A 205 4.03 -14.94 -3.92
N VAL A 206 3.06 -14.36 -4.55
CA VAL A 206 2.00 -15.06 -5.23
C VAL A 206 2.71 -15.82 -6.35
N VAL A 207 2.68 -17.10 -6.30
CA VAL A 207 3.70 -18.03 -6.73
C VAL A 207 3.84 -18.25 -8.23
N SER A 208 3.17 -17.49 -9.07
CA SER A 208 3.37 -17.60 -10.50
C SER A 208 3.66 -16.24 -11.11
N LEU A 209 4.69 -16.22 -11.93
CA LEU A 209 5.08 -15.03 -12.71
C LEU A 209 4.17 -14.82 -13.93
N ASP A 210 3.21 -15.74 -14.14
CA ASP A 210 2.32 -15.68 -15.30
C ASP A 210 1.10 -14.84 -14.99
N LYS A 211 0.92 -13.78 -15.78
CA LYS A 211 -0.24 -12.88 -15.72
C LYS A 211 -0.76 -12.64 -14.30
N PHE A 212 -0.14 -11.70 -13.62
CA PHE A 212 -0.49 -11.28 -12.26
C PHE A 212 -1.44 -10.09 -12.28
N CYS A 213 -2.43 -10.07 -11.38
CA CYS A 213 -3.25 -8.88 -11.11
C CYS A 213 -3.63 -8.76 -9.64
N THR A 214 -4.23 -7.62 -9.31
CA THR A 214 -4.78 -7.33 -8.00
C THR A 214 -6.29 -7.17 -8.06
N ILE A 215 -6.99 -7.58 -7.01
CA ILE A 215 -8.43 -7.34 -6.82
C ILE A 215 -8.62 -6.65 -5.47
N GLN A 216 -9.50 -5.66 -5.42
CA GLN A 216 -9.98 -5.10 -4.17
C GLN A 216 -11.40 -5.60 -3.92
N THR A 217 -11.58 -6.45 -2.92
CA THR A 217 -12.86 -7.07 -2.61
C THR A 217 -13.61 -6.38 -1.46
N SER A 218 -12.90 -5.57 -0.68
CA SER A 218 -13.46 -4.74 0.39
C SER A 218 -12.63 -3.48 0.58
N ARG A 219 -13.21 -2.47 1.20
CA ARG A 219 -12.59 -1.18 1.50
C ARG A 219 -12.78 -0.81 2.96
N GLY A 220 -11.71 -0.30 3.56
CA GLY A 220 -11.70 0.16 4.93
C GLY A 220 -11.39 -0.92 5.95
N CYS A 221 -11.23 -0.48 7.19
CA CYS A 221 -10.90 -1.34 8.32
C CYS A 221 -11.53 -0.74 9.58
N PRO A 222 -12.24 -1.54 10.42
CA PRO A 222 -12.94 -1.03 11.60
C PRO A 222 -12.03 -0.90 12.83
N TYR A 223 -10.76 -1.26 12.71
CA TYR A 223 -9.80 -1.21 13.81
C TYR A 223 -9.15 0.17 13.95
N GLY A 224 -8.83 0.56 15.18
CA GLY A 224 -8.29 1.87 15.53
C GLY A 224 -6.77 1.91 15.75
N CYS A 225 -5.97 1.18 14.95
CA CYS A 225 -4.51 1.24 15.07
C CYS A 225 -4.02 2.68 14.84
N ILE A 226 -3.31 3.26 15.82
CA ILE A 226 -3.00 4.71 15.86
C ILE A 226 -2.14 5.20 14.70
N TYR A 227 -1.39 4.32 14.06
CA TYR A 227 -0.46 4.63 12.97
C TYR A 227 -1.09 4.47 11.57
N CYS A 228 -2.25 3.84 11.48
CA CYS A 228 -2.85 3.45 10.20
C CYS A 228 -3.72 4.56 9.61
N GLY A 229 -3.48 4.90 8.34
CA GLY A 229 -4.28 5.89 7.61
C GLY A 229 -5.65 5.40 7.16
N ILE A 230 -5.88 4.09 7.13
CA ILE A 230 -7.13 3.52 6.60
C ILE A 230 -8.39 3.96 7.36
N PRO A 231 -8.41 3.95 8.71
CA PRO A 231 -9.58 4.43 9.45
C PRO A 231 -9.92 5.90 9.16
N ALA A 232 -8.92 6.75 8.92
CA ALA A 232 -9.15 8.16 8.56
C ALA A 232 -9.82 8.31 7.17
N LEU A 233 -9.44 7.45 6.21
CA LEU A 233 -10.00 7.47 4.86
C LEU A 233 -11.36 6.75 4.76
N SER A 234 -11.59 5.75 5.59
CA SER A 234 -12.80 4.91 5.56
C SER A 234 -13.81 5.25 6.65
N GLU A 235 -13.58 6.31 7.45
CA GLU A 235 -14.40 6.67 8.61
C GLU A 235 -14.55 5.50 9.61
N GLY A 236 -13.55 4.61 9.67
CA GLY A 236 -13.61 3.38 10.45
C GLY A 236 -14.67 2.38 9.97
N ARG A 237 -15.19 2.54 8.77
CA ARG A 237 -16.19 1.65 8.19
C ARG A 237 -15.52 0.61 7.28
N TRP A 238 -15.98 -0.63 7.37
CA TRP A 238 -15.60 -1.69 6.45
C TRP A 238 -16.78 -1.99 5.54
N ARG A 239 -16.58 -1.89 4.23
CA ARG A 239 -17.56 -2.15 3.18
C ARG A 239 -16.99 -3.20 2.24
N TYR A 240 -17.82 -4.08 1.73
CA TYR A 240 -17.35 -5.21 0.95
C TYR A 240 -18.29 -5.51 -0.22
N ARG A 241 -17.71 -6.05 -1.25
CA ARG A 241 -18.41 -6.61 -2.40
C ARG A 241 -18.99 -7.98 -2.00
N SER A 242 -20.16 -8.32 -2.53
CA SER A 242 -20.74 -9.65 -2.33
C SER A 242 -19.81 -10.75 -2.83
N PRO A 243 -19.90 -11.96 -2.28
CA PRO A 243 -19.15 -13.10 -2.79
C PRO A 243 -19.38 -13.33 -4.28
N GLU A 244 -20.62 -13.17 -4.73
CA GLU A 244 -21.00 -13.35 -6.15
C GLU A 244 -20.32 -12.34 -7.07
N HIS A 245 -20.29 -11.06 -6.68
CA HIS A 245 -19.62 -10.02 -7.43
C HIS A 245 -18.10 -10.24 -7.50
N VAL A 246 -17.48 -10.67 -6.40
CA VAL A 246 -16.05 -11.03 -6.37
C VAL A 246 -15.75 -12.22 -7.26
N LEU A 247 -16.57 -13.28 -7.18
CA LEU A 247 -16.41 -14.47 -8.00
C LEU A 247 -16.64 -14.20 -9.49
N GLY A 248 -17.50 -13.24 -9.83
CA GLY A 248 -17.69 -12.78 -11.20
C GLY A 248 -16.44 -12.14 -11.78
N GLU A 249 -15.78 -11.24 -11.05
CA GLU A 249 -14.49 -10.67 -11.48
C GLU A 249 -13.39 -11.75 -11.56
N MET A 250 -13.33 -12.65 -10.57
CA MET A 250 -12.38 -13.76 -10.59
C MET A 250 -12.59 -14.70 -11.79
N GLN A 251 -13.83 -14.94 -12.20
CA GLN A 251 -14.14 -15.69 -13.41
C GLN A 251 -13.64 -14.96 -14.66
N GLN A 252 -13.93 -13.66 -14.79
CA GLN A 252 -13.44 -12.86 -15.91
C GLN A 252 -11.92 -12.90 -16.02
N LEU A 253 -11.20 -12.77 -14.89
CA LEU A 253 -9.75 -12.85 -14.85
C LEU A 253 -9.23 -14.23 -15.25
N ASN A 254 -9.90 -15.30 -14.78
CA ASN A 254 -9.57 -16.65 -15.18
C ASN A 254 -9.71 -16.85 -16.71
N ASP A 255 -10.78 -16.32 -17.30
CA ASP A 255 -11.05 -16.41 -18.74
C ASP A 255 -10.05 -15.58 -19.57
N LEU A 256 -9.59 -14.45 -19.02
CA LEU A 256 -8.49 -13.65 -19.55
C LEU A 256 -7.11 -14.31 -19.41
N GLY A 257 -7.04 -15.45 -18.73
CA GLY A 257 -5.82 -16.25 -18.57
C GLY A 257 -4.91 -15.79 -17.43
N TYR A 258 -5.41 -15.00 -16.46
CA TYR A 258 -4.65 -14.70 -15.24
C TYR A 258 -4.42 -15.97 -14.41
N ARG A 259 -3.23 -16.12 -13.85
CA ARG A 259 -2.83 -17.29 -13.05
C ARG A 259 -2.45 -16.92 -11.62
N SER A 260 -2.34 -15.64 -11.32
CA SER A 260 -1.92 -15.16 -10.02
C SER A 260 -2.71 -13.90 -9.64
N ILE A 261 -3.38 -13.93 -8.48
CA ILE A 261 -4.24 -12.85 -8.01
C ILE A 261 -3.83 -12.48 -6.57
N PHE A 262 -3.67 -11.19 -6.31
CA PHE A 262 -3.49 -10.70 -4.96
C PHE A 262 -4.67 -9.81 -4.53
N LEU A 263 -5.27 -10.14 -3.38
CA LEU A 263 -6.35 -9.36 -2.82
C LEU A 263 -5.75 -8.21 -1.99
N THR A 264 -5.94 -6.97 -2.47
CA THR A 264 -5.39 -5.75 -1.88
C THR A 264 -6.33 -5.10 -0.87
N ASP A 265 -7.15 -5.91 -0.21
CA ASP A 265 -8.07 -5.45 0.81
C ASP A 265 -7.31 -4.93 2.05
N ASP A 266 -7.77 -3.84 2.66
CA ASP A 266 -7.26 -3.36 3.94
C ASP A 266 -7.41 -4.41 5.05
N HIS A 267 -8.43 -5.27 4.93
CA HIS A 267 -8.66 -6.41 5.80
C HIS A 267 -9.58 -7.45 5.16
N PHE A 268 -9.01 -8.44 4.47
CA PHE A 268 -9.81 -9.49 3.80
C PHE A 268 -10.49 -10.44 4.78
N LEU A 269 -9.80 -10.86 5.85
CA LEU A 269 -10.23 -11.94 6.76
C LEU A 269 -11.30 -11.53 7.80
N LEU A 270 -12.03 -10.43 7.60
CA LEU A 270 -12.92 -9.90 8.63
C LEU A 270 -14.22 -10.70 8.81
N LYS A 271 -14.83 -11.17 7.72
CA LYS A 271 -16.16 -11.82 7.75
C LYS A 271 -16.09 -13.28 7.32
N ARG A 272 -16.18 -14.19 8.29
CA ARG A 272 -16.05 -15.64 8.12
C ARG A 272 -16.95 -16.21 7.01
N LYS A 273 -18.27 -15.93 7.05
CA LYS A 273 -19.24 -16.44 6.06
C LYS A 273 -18.93 -15.98 4.63
N ARG A 274 -18.39 -14.75 4.48
CA ARG A 274 -17.99 -14.23 3.18
C ARG A 274 -16.79 -14.99 2.62
N ILE A 275 -15.78 -15.24 3.43
CA ILE A 275 -14.59 -16.02 3.05
C ILE A 275 -15.01 -17.45 2.66
N GLU A 276 -15.91 -18.05 3.44
CA GLU A 276 -16.45 -19.38 3.15
C GLU A 276 -17.15 -19.41 1.78
N ALA A 277 -18.01 -18.43 1.49
CA ALA A 277 -18.71 -18.35 0.20
C ALA A 277 -17.75 -18.17 -0.97
N ILE A 278 -16.75 -17.27 -0.85
CA ILE A 278 -15.74 -17.05 -1.89
C ILE A 278 -14.92 -18.32 -2.10
N GLY A 279 -14.42 -18.96 -1.02
CA GLY A 279 -13.60 -20.17 -1.13
C GLY A 279 -14.35 -21.34 -1.77
N ARG A 280 -15.62 -21.56 -1.41
CA ARG A 280 -16.49 -22.57 -2.05
C ARG A 280 -16.71 -22.24 -3.53
N GLY A 281 -17.05 -20.98 -3.85
CA GLY A 281 -17.29 -20.56 -5.23
C GLY A 281 -16.07 -20.69 -6.13
N ILE A 282 -14.85 -20.45 -5.63
CA ILE A 282 -13.61 -20.71 -6.39
C ILE A 282 -13.49 -22.19 -6.76
N ILE A 283 -13.77 -23.08 -5.81
CA ILE A 283 -13.69 -24.54 -6.01
C ILE A 283 -14.80 -25.01 -6.97
N GLU A 284 -16.05 -24.60 -6.75
CA GLU A 284 -17.22 -25.00 -7.54
C GLU A 284 -17.10 -24.54 -9.00
N ARG A 285 -16.62 -23.32 -9.23
CA ARG A 285 -16.36 -22.75 -10.57
C ARG A 285 -15.07 -23.27 -11.19
N ARG A 286 -14.27 -24.07 -10.47
CA ARG A 286 -12.99 -24.62 -10.93
C ARG A 286 -12.02 -23.56 -11.46
N LEU A 287 -11.92 -22.42 -10.77
CA LEU A 287 -11.05 -21.32 -11.19
C LEU A 287 -9.58 -21.71 -11.08
N GLN A 288 -8.81 -21.45 -12.12
CA GLN A 288 -7.44 -21.96 -12.33
C GLN A 288 -6.38 -20.89 -12.04
N PHE A 289 -6.35 -20.35 -10.82
CA PHE A 289 -5.32 -19.41 -10.39
C PHE A 289 -4.90 -19.67 -8.94
N HIS A 290 -3.72 -19.19 -8.60
CA HIS A 290 -3.29 -19.03 -7.21
C HIS A 290 -3.64 -17.65 -6.71
N TRP A 291 -3.96 -17.53 -5.44
CA TRP A 291 -4.24 -16.23 -4.86
C TRP A 291 -3.65 -16.04 -3.47
N GLY A 292 -3.53 -14.80 -3.07
CA GLY A 292 -3.04 -14.41 -1.75
C GLY A 292 -3.76 -13.18 -1.21
N CYS A 293 -3.66 -12.95 0.09
CA CYS A 293 -4.26 -11.81 0.77
C CYS A 293 -3.48 -11.39 2.00
N GLU A 294 -3.91 -10.26 2.57
CA GLU A 294 -3.44 -9.78 3.86
C GLU A 294 -4.54 -9.87 4.91
N GLY A 295 -4.14 -10.01 6.16
CA GLY A 295 -5.10 -10.07 7.25
C GLY A 295 -4.48 -9.87 8.63
N ARG A 296 -5.35 -9.71 9.61
CA ARG A 296 -4.98 -9.68 11.02
C ARG A 296 -4.97 -11.09 11.59
N VAL A 297 -4.12 -11.33 12.55
CA VAL A 297 -3.99 -12.65 13.22
C VAL A 297 -5.17 -13.00 14.13
N ASP A 298 -5.88 -11.99 14.63
CA ASP A 298 -7.06 -12.12 15.50
C ASP A 298 -8.38 -12.16 14.72
N SER A 299 -8.32 -12.41 13.41
CA SER A 299 -9.49 -12.43 12.53
C SER A 299 -10.37 -13.66 12.78
N ALA A 300 -11.67 -13.45 12.77
CA ALA A 300 -12.68 -14.52 12.94
C ALA A 300 -12.61 -15.60 11.84
N ALA A 301 -12.00 -15.30 10.69
CA ALA A 301 -11.90 -16.23 9.57
C ALA A 301 -10.60 -17.07 9.55
N ILE A 302 -9.82 -17.07 10.63
CA ILE A 302 -8.62 -17.94 10.73
C ILE A 302 -9.02 -19.42 10.67
N ASP A 303 -10.19 -19.81 11.10
CA ASP A 303 -10.73 -21.17 10.98
C ASP A 303 -11.07 -21.57 9.53
N GLN A 304 -11.12 -20.62 8.60
CA GLN A 304 -11.35 -20.86 7.16
C GLN A 304 -10.06 -21.19 6.38
N LEU A 305 -8.91 -21.17 7.01
CA LEU A 305 -7.62 -21.49 6.36
C LEU A 305 -7.61 -22.84 5.63
N PRO A 306 -8.23 -23.92 6.15
CA PRO A 306 -8.34 -25.19 5.41
C PRO A 306 -9.08 -25.05 4.07
N LEU A 307 -10.18 -24.28 4.06
CA LEU A 307 -10.94 -24.03 2.85
C LEU A 307 -10.19 -23.10 1.89
N MET A 308 -9.58 -22.04 2.41
CA MET A 308 -8.75 -21.13 1.61
C MET A 308 -7.62 -21.86 0.90
N SER A 309 -6.92 -22.75 1.60
CA SER A 309 -5.87 -23.58 1.01
C SER A 309 -6.41 -24.49 -0.10
N LYS A 310 -7.57 -25.15 0.12
CA LYS A 310 -8.24 -25.97 -0.91
C LYS A 310 -8.68 -25.14 -2.12
N ALA A 311 -8.99 -23.86 -1.92
CA ALA A 311 -9.32 -22.89 -2.96
C ALA A 311 -8.09 -22.23 -3.59
N ASN A 312 -6.90 -22.84 -3.48
CA ASN A 312 -5.62 -22.37 -4.02
C ASN A 312 -5.10 -21.05 -3.42
N CYS A 313 -5.51 -20.69 -2.18
CA CYS A 313 -4.82 -19.64 -1.43
C CYS A 313 -3.44 -20.15 -1.04
N ASN A 314 -2.41 -19.61 -1.66
CA ASN A 314 -1.04 -20.06 -1.44
C ASN A 314 -0.16 -19.03 -0.70
N PHE A 315 -0.66 -17.81 -0.52
CA PHE A 315 0.03 -16.75 0.18
C PHE A 315 -0.86 -16.05 1.20
N LEU A 316 -0.33 -15.83 2.40
CA LEU A 316 -1.01 -15.07 3.44
C LEU A 316 -0.03 -14.19 4.21
N ALA A 317 -0.28 -12.88 4.21
CA ALA A 317 0.49 -11.93 4.98
C ALA A 317 -0.26 -11.50 6.25
N PHE A 318 0.49 -11.39 7.34
CA PHE A 318 -0.04 -10.96 8.62
C PHE A 318 0.63 -9.66 9.09
N GLY A 319 -0.18 -8.70 9.52
CA GLY A 319 0.28 -7.55 10.28
C GLY A 319 0.65 -7.96 11.70
N VAL A 320 1.92 -8.28 11.94
CA VAL A 320 2.48 -8.66 13.26
C VAL A 320 2.85 -7.44 14.07
N GLU A 321 3.45 -6.45 13.43
CA GLU A 321 3.93 -5.16 13.89
C GLU A 321 5.07 -5.25 14.90
N ALA A 322 4.93 -5.95 16.02
CA ALA A 322 5.97 -6.04 17.04
C ALA A 322 6.03 -7.42 17.70
N GLY A 323 7.18 -7.72 18.29
CA GLY A 323 7.43 -8.95 19.05
C GLY A 323 7.37 -8.77 20.56
N THR A 324 6.84 -7.65 21.04
CA THR A 324 6.57 -7.41 22.45
C THR A 324 5.15 -6.89 22.64
N GLN A 325 4.46 -7.36 23.68
CA GLN A 325 3.09 -6.95 23.97
C GLN A 325 3.00 -5.45 24.24
N LYS A 326 3.95 -4.91 24.99
CA LYS A 326 4.06 -3.48 25.30
C LYS A 326 4.00 -2.58 24.04
N VAL A 327 4.69 -2.97 22.95
CA VAL A 327 4.68 -2.19 21.69
C VAL A 327 3.36 -2.37 20.96
N LEU A 328 2.80 -3.58 20.92
CA LEU A 328 1.48 -3.85 20.32
C LEU A 328 0.38 -3.02 21.01
N ASP A 329 0.40 -2.95 22.34
CA ASP A 329 -0.58 -2.19 23.13
C ASP A 329 -0.47 -0.69 22.84
N ARG A 330 0.76 -0.15 22.77
CA ARG A 330 1.00 1.26 22.40
C ARG A 330 0.53 1.61 20.98
N LEU A 331 0.69 0.69 20.04
CA LEU A 331 0.18 0.84 18.67
C LEU A 331 -1.35 0.67 18.58
N GLN A 332 -2.01 0.33 19.68
CA GLN A 332 -3.43 -0.03 19.75
C GLN A 332 -3.80 -1.11 18.72
N LYS A 333 -2.86 -2.05 18.50
CA LYS A 333 -3.08 -3.16 17.57
C LYS A 333 -4.14 -4.13 18.09
N ASN A 334 -4.35 -4.17 19.43
CA ASN A 334 -5.36 -5.01 20.11
C ASN A 334 -5.25 -6.51 19.75
N GLN A 335 -4.04 -7.01 19.63
CA GLN A 335 -3.74 -8.43 19.41
C GLN A 335 -2.63 -8.89 20.36
N THR A 336 -2.58 -10.19 20.64
CA THR A 336 -1.59 -10.79 21.54
C THR A 336 -0.53 -11.56 20.76
N LEU A 337 0.66 -11.72 21.36
CA LEU A 337 1.72 -12.56 20.81
C LEU A 337 1.26 -14.00 20.60
N ALA A 338 0.41 -14.53 21.50
CA ALA A 338 -0.15 -15.88 21.39
C ALA A 338 -1.08 -16.01 20.17
N GLN A 339 -1.90 -15.01 19.88
CA GLN A 339 -2.75 -14.98 18.66
C GLN A 339 -1.88 -14.98 17.40
N ILE A 340 -0.78 -14.26 17.40
CA ILE A 340 0.17 -14.23 16.27
C ILE A 340 0.77 -15.62 16.05
N GLU A 341 1.28 -16.26 17.10
CA GLU A 341 1.85 -17.61 17.03
C GLU A 341 0.80 -18.63 16.55
N HIS A 342 -0.43 -18.53 17.06
CA HIS A 342 -1.54 -19.40 16.68
C HIS A 342 -1.87 -19.25 15.19
N ALA A 343 -2.08 -18.04 14.69
CA ALA A 343 -2.49 -17.78 13.31
C ALA A 343 -1.41 -18.24 12.30
N VAL A 344 -0.14 -17.92 12.57
CA VAL A 344 0.98 -18.36 11.73
C VAL A 344 1.10 -19.89 11.71
N SER A 345 0.98 -20.53 12.89
CA SER A 345 0.98 -21.99 12.99
C SER A 345 -0.21 -22.63 12.28
N ALA A 346 -1.41 -22.03 12.39
CA ALA A 346 -2.60 -22.50 11.70
C ALA A 346 -2.44 -22.43 10.17
N ALA A 347 -1.94 -21.30 9.65
CA ALA A 347 -1.69 -21.14 8.22
C ALA A 347 -0.76 -22.25 7.69
N LYS A 348 0.31 -22.56 8.42
CA LYS A 348 1.25 -23.64 8.04
C LYS A 348 0.63 -25.02 8.13
N ARG A 349 -0.10 -25.34 9.22
CA ARG A 349 -0.76 -26.66 9.38
C ARG A 349 -1.79 -26.92 8.29
N HIS A 350 -2.47 -25.88 7.82
CA HIS A 350 -3.51 -26.00 6.81
C HIS A 350 -3.02 -25.81 5.37
N GLY A 351 -1.69 -25.83 5.15
CA GLY A 351 -1.11 -25.93 3.82
C GLY A 351 -1.00 -24.61 3.05
N ILE A 352 -1.11 -23.46 3.71
CA ILE A 352 -0.74 -22.19 3.06
C ILE A 352 0.75 -22.24 2.72
N ALA A 353 1.06 -22.24 1.43
CA ALA A 353 2.41 -22.48 0.94
C ALA A 353 3.42 -21.44 1.42
N ARG A 354 3.00 -20.18 1.49
CA ARG A 354 3.86 -19.07 1.93
C ARG A 354 3.14 -18.15 2.90
N THR A 355 3.85 -17.79 3.96
CA THR A 355 3.39 -16.83 4.96
C THR A 355 4.39 -15.70 5.12
N HIS A 356 3.87 -14.47 5.20
CA HIS A 356 4.66 -13.26 5.41
C HIS A 356 4.25 -12.56 6.70
N GLY A 357 5.20 -11.92 7.37
CA GLY A 357 4.94 -11.09 8.55
C GLY A 357 5.44 -9.67 8.34
N PHE A 358 4.53 -8.70 8.44
CA PHE A 358 4.89 -7.29 8.50
C PHE A 358 5.22 -6.90 9.93
N PHE A 359 6.37 -6.25 10.11
CA PHE A 359 6.83 -5.69 11.37
C PHE A 359 7.13 -4.20 11.19
N LEU A 360 6.86 -3.43 12.23
CA LEU A 360 7.24 -2.04 12.35
C LEU A 360 8.43 -1.90 13.29
N VAL A 361 9.29 -0.94 13.04
CA VAL A 361 10.38 -0.54 13.92
C VAL A 361 10.38 0.97 14.08
N GLY A 362 10.72 1.44 15.27
CA GLY A 362 10.67 2.85 15.59
C GLY A 362 9.29 3.32 16.06
N SER A 363 8.52 2.43 16.66
CA SER A 363 7.22 2.74 17.26
C SER A 363 7.39 3.66 18.49
N PRO A 364 6.38 4.46 18.86
CA PRO A 364 6.44 5.34 20.03
C PRO A 364 6.86 4.57 21.28
N GLY A 365 7.88 5.06 21.97
CA GLY A 365 8.42 4.46 23.21
C GLY A 365 9.02 3.05 23.02
N GLU A 366 9.29 2.61 21.80
CA GLU A 366 10.05 1.41 21.52
C GLU A 366 11.52 1.62 21.85
N THR A 367 12.18 0.62 22.43
CA THR A 367 13.61 0.63 22.73
C THR A 367 14.39 -0.26 21.76
N GLU A 368 15.72 -0.10 21.67
CA GLU A 368 16.57 -1.04 20.89
C GLU A 368 16.34 -2.50 21.33
N ARG A 369 16.10 -2.73 22.62
CA ARG A 369 15.80 -4.07 23.16
C ARG A 369 14.46 -4.61 22.62
N ASP A 370 13.43 -3.76 22.49
CA ASP A 370 12.13 -4.13 21.94
C ASP A 370 12.24 -4.45 20.45
N ILE A 371 13.02 -3.65 19.68
CA ILE A 371 13.30 -3.92 18.27
C ILE A 371 13.96 -5.30 18.13
N LEU A 372 15.02 -5.57 18.86
CA LEU A 372 15.71 -6.86 18.82
C LEU A 372 14.83 -8.02 19.30
N ALA A 373 13.90 -7.77 20.24
CA ALA A 373 12.90 -8.76 20.66
C ALA A 373 11.94 -9.11 19.52
N SER A 374 11.54 -8.12 18.70
CA SER A 374 10.72 -8.35 17.50
C SER A 374 11.44 -9.23 16.48
N PHE A 375 12.73 -9.05 16.27
CA PHE A 375 13.53 -9.94 15.41
C PHE A 375 13.64 -11.37 15.97
N ARG A 376 13.84 -11.52 17.29
CA ARG A 376 13.85 -12.85 17.94
C ARG A 376 12.49 -13.53 17.85
N PHE A 377 11.42 -12.76 17.99
CA PHE A 377 10.06 -13.27 17.81
C PHE A 377 9.82 -13.75 16.38
N ALA A 378 10.18 -12.96 15.37
CA ALA A 378 10.11 -13.35 13.95
C ALA A 378 10.92 -14.63 13.67
N ALA A 379 12.07 -14.81 14.32
CA ALA A 379 12.88 -16.03 14.19
C ALA A 379 12.15 -17.27 14.72
N ARG A 380 11.39 -17.14 15.81
CA ARG A 380 10.59 -18.25 16.38
C ARG A 380 9.35 -18.56 15.54
N LEU A 381 8.71 -17.53 14.97
CA LEU A 381 7.58 -17.73 14.07
C LEU A 381 7.98 -18.55 12.85
N LYS A 382 7.10 -19.41 12.38
CA LYS A 382 7.33 -20.24 11.20
C LYS A 382 6.99 -19.50 9.90
N LEU A 383 7.23 -18.20 9.87
CA LEU A 383 7.07 -17.38 8.66
C LEU A 383 8.10 -17.74 7.59
N ASP A 384 7.70 -17.70 6.32
CA ASP A 384 8.63 -17.90 5.21
C ASP A 384 9.41 -16.64 4.91
N THR A 385 8.70 -15.49 4.93
CA THR A 385 9.29 -14.17 4.71
C THR A 385 8.81 -13.18 5.76
N PHE A 386 9.52 -12.07 5.90
CA PHE A 386 9.16 -10.99 6.82
C PHE A 386 9.78 -9.68 6.33
N SER A 387 9.14 -8.58 6.63
CA SER A 387 9.67 -7.23 6.43
C SER A 387 9.65 -6.44 7.75
N PHE A 388 10.73 -5.68 8.00
CA PHE A 388 10.83 -4.76 9.13
C PHE A 388 10.91 -3.33 8.59
N ASN A 389 9.73 -2.70 8.50
CA ASN A 389 9.58 -1.37 7.95
C ASN A 389 9.70 -0.32 9.07
N ARG A 390 10.32 0.83 8.76
CA ARG A 390 10.23 1.96 9.67
C ARG A 390 8.79 2.45 9.73
N LEU A 391 8.35 2.77 10.95
CA LEU A 391 7.06 3.41 11.14
C LEU A 391 7.04 4.75 10.40
N CYS A 392 6.05 4.92 9.52
CA CYS A 392 5.72 6.20 8.91
C CYS A 392 4.52 6.81 9.63
N VAL A 393 4.59 8.10 9.87
CA VAL A 393 3.49 8.83 10.50
C VAL A 393 2.67 9.50 9.41
N TYR A 394 1.45 9.03 9.21
CA TYR A 394 0.56 9.56 8.17
C TYR A 394 -0.32 10.68 8.73
N ARG A 395 -0.46 11.76 7.95
CA ARG A 395 -1.32 12.88 8.30
C ARG A 395 -2.76 12.43 8.54
N GLY A 396 -3.41 12.99 9.57
CA GLY A 396 -4.78 12.62 9.94
C GLY A 396 -4.92 11.36 10.78
N THR A 397 -3.81 10.67 11.09
CA THR A 397 -3.83 9.55 12.04
C THR A 397 -3.77 10.05 13.48
N PRO A 398 -4.27 9.28 14.47
CA PRO A 398 -4.10 9.63 15.89
C PRO A 398 -2.64 9.86 16.29
N LEU A 399 -1.71 9.09 15.71
CA LEU A 399 -0.28 9.26 15.96
C LEU A 399 0.24 10.60 15.42
N TRP A 400 -0.20 11.01 14.22
CA TRP A 400 0.12 12.32 13.66
C TRP A 400 -0.36 13.45 14.57
N ASN A 401 -1.63 13.41 14.95
CA ASN A 401 -2.22 14.45 15.78
C ASN A 401 -1.48 14.59 17.11
N GLY A 402 -1.21 13.46 17.79
CA GLY A 402 -0.43 13.47 19.02
C GLY A 402 0.99 14.04 18.86
N TYR A 403 1.64 13.79 17.73
CA TYR A 403 2.97 14.34 17.45
C TYR A 403 2.92 15.85 17.13
N MET A 404 1.87 16.31 16.45
CA MET A 404 1.62 17.75 16.25
C MET A 404 1.39 18.47 17.58
N ASP A 405 0.51 17.92 18.43
CA ASP A 405 0.18 18.48 19.75
C ASP A 405 1.40 18.60 20.65
N CYS A 406 2.35 17.68 20.53
CA CYS A 406 3.61 17.69 21.26
C CYS A 406 4.73 18.51 20.60
N GLY A 407 4.49 19.12 19.44
CA GLY A 407 5.50 19.89 18.70
C GLY A 407 6.64 19.06 18.10
N ILE A 408 6.49 17.73 18.04
CA ILE A 408 7.46 16.81 17.42
C ILE A 408 7.46 17.01 15.91
N ILE A 409 6.26 17.12 15.34
CA ILE A 409 6.03 17.41 13.93
C ILE A 409 5.48 18.82 13.82
N ASP A 410 5.96 19.55 12.83
CA ASP A 410 5.42 20.80 12.36
C ASP A 410 5.14 20.67 10.86
N ASP A 411 3.89 20.87 10.47
CA ASP A 411 3.44 20.59 9.10
C ASP A 411 4.13 21.49 8.06
N GLU A 412 4.41 22.75 8.41
CA GLU A 412 5.09 23.68 7.50
C GLU A 412 6.59 23.40 7.42
N ARG A 413 7.26 23.27 8.57
CA ARG A 413 8.69 23.01 8.67
C ARG A 413 9.08 21.66 8.07
N ASP A 414 8.25 20.64 8.28
CA ASP A 414 8.63 19.25 8.00
C ASP A 414 8.07 18.72 6.69
N TRP A 415 7.22 19.48 5.97
CA TRP A 415 6.59 19.02 4.73
C TRP A 415 7.57 18.46 3.69
N GLN A 416 8.65 19.16 3.41
CA GLN A 416 9.64 18.70 2.43
C GLN A 416 10.46 17.49 2.89
N LYS A 417 10.56 17.26 4.19
CA LYS A 417 11.27 16.11 4.76
C LYS A 417 10.49 14.81 4.58
N TRP A 418 9.16 14.90 4.47
CA TRP A 418 8.28 13.74 4.30
C TRP A 418 8.58 12.94 3.03
N PHE A 419 9.03 13.59 1.97
CA PHE A 419 9.31 12.92 0.69
C PHE A 419 10.49 11.96 0.73
N LYS A 420 11.27 12.00 1.77
CA LYS A 420 12.43 11.13 1.94
C LYS A 420 12.27 10.12 3.06
N CYS A 421 11.11 9.83 3.56
CA CYS A 421 10.78 8.89 4.66
C CYS A 421 11.88 8.66 5.74
N SER A 422 13.12 9.08 5.45
CA SER A 422 14.30 8.96 6.30
C SER A 422 14.62 10.20 7.11
N ASP A 423 14.05 11.34 6.77
CA ASP A 423 14.44 12.65 7.30
C ASP A 423 13.54 13.10 8.47
N ILE A 424 12.36 12.50 8.61
CA ILE A 424 11.54 12.64 9.81
C ILE A 424 11.80 11.42 10.69
N ASP A 425 12.25 11.69 11.90
CA ASP A 425 12.41 10.66 12.90
C ASP A 425 11.16 10.59 13.77
N PRO A 426 10.18 9.74 13.43
CA PRO A 426 8.96 9.58 14.23
C PRO A 426 9.25 8.78 15.49
N THR A 427 10.51 8.40 15.71
CA THR A 427 10.90 7.53 16.79
C THR A 427 11.51 8.35 17.93
N VAL A 428 11.18 7.95 19.15
CA VAL A 428 11.86 8.46 20.34
C VAL A 428 13.36 8.07 20.33
N LEU A 429 13.71 7.05 19.53
CA LEU A 429 15.08 6.64 19.31
C LEU A 429 15.66 7.37 18.09
N PRO A 430 16.91 7.81 18.17
CA PRO A 430 17.60 8.35 17.00
C PRO A 430 17.55 7.37 15.82
N SER A 431 17.31 7.88 14.62
CA SER A 431 17.25 7.08 13.38
C SER A 431 18.43 6.14 13.21
N GLU A 432 19.63 6.57 13.64
CA GLU A 432 20.84 5.76 13.62
C GLU A 432 20.71 4.52 14.53
N THR A 433 20.12 4.68 15.73
CA THR A 433 19.89 3.58 16.67
C THR A 433 18.89 2.58 16.09
N VAL A 434 17.78 3.06 15.52
CA VAL A 434 16.78 2.19 14.85
C VAL A 434 17.42 1.43 13.69
N ASN A 435 18.19 2.09 12.84
CA ASN A 435 18.87 1.46 11.71
C ASN A 435 19.91 0.43 12.19
N ARG A 436 20.69 0.76 13.23
CA ARG A 436 21.66 -0.17 13.82
C ARG A 436 20.97 -1.40 14.42
N ALA A 437 19.89 -1.20 15.18
CA ALA A 437 19.11 -2.31 15.74
C ALA A 437 18.51 -3.19 14.63
N ARG A 438 18.01 -2.59 13.56
CA ARG A 438 17.48 -3.30 12.39
C ARG A 438 18.56 -4.12 11.68
N GLN A 439 19.76 -3.55 11.47
CA GLN A 439 20.89 -4.28 10.87
C GLN A 439 21.31 -5.48 11.74
N LYS A 440 21.50 -5.27 13.05
CA LYS A 440 21.78 -6.35 14.00
C LYS A 440 20.68 -7.43 13.98
N GLY A 441 19.41 -7.01 13.94
CA GLY A 441 18.27 -7.88 13.89
C GLY A 441 18.25 -8.77 12.63
N TYR A 442 18.48 -8.20 11.46
CA TYR A 442 18.59 -8.97 10.23
C TYR A 442 19.76 -9.96 10.27
N ALA A 443 20.93 -9.56 10.79
CA ALA A 443 22.07 -10.47 10.96
C ALA A 443 21.72 -11.67 11.85
N LEU A 444 21.01 -11.45 12.97
CA LEU A 444 20.52 -12.49 13.86
C LEU A 444 19.52 -13.43 13.14
N LEU A 445 18.59 -12.88 12.35
CA LEU A 445 17.62 -13.68 11.59
C LEU A 445 18.30 -14.54 10.51
N PHE A 446 19.26 -13.99 9.79
CA PHE A 446 20.02 -14.73 8.79
C PHE A 446 20.81 -15.87 9.43
N ALA A 447 21.54 -15.58 10.52
CA ALA A 447 22.25 -16.61 11.27
C ALA A 447 21.29 -17.72 11.73
N HIS A 448 20.18 -17.35 12.37
CA HIS A 448 19.17 -18.33 12.83
C HIS A 448 18.64 -19.18 11.68
N ARG A 449 18.37 -18.62 10.51
CA ARG A 449 17.86 -19.36 9.34
C ARG A 449 18.89 -20.30 8.76
N ILE A 450 20.14 -19.86 8.62
CA ILE A 450 21.23 -20.68 8.07
C ILE A 450 21.46 -21.90 8.97
N PHE A 451 21.53 -21.70 10.29
CA PHE A 451 21.88 -22.77 11.23
C PHE A 451 20.69 -23.67 11.59
N LEU A 452 19.48 -23.12 11.75
CA LEU A 452 18.33 -23.89 12.25
C LEU A 452 17.32 -24.28 11.18
N ARG A 453 17.40 -23.69 9.97
CA ARG A 453 16.49 -23.99 8.86
C ARG A 453 17.22 -24.09 7.51
N PRO A 454 18.31 -24.87 7.41
CA PRO A 454 19.16 -24.89 6.21
C PRO A 454 18.40 -25.30 4.94
N ILE A 455 17.48 -26.26 5.03
CA ILE A 455 16.69 -26.74 3.88
C ILE A 455 15.76 -25.63 3.35
N GLN A 456 15.11 -24.86 4.24
CA GLN A 456 14.25 -23.76 3.83
C GLN A 456 15.08 -22.61 3.24
N THR A 457 16.23 -22.32 3.82
CA THR A 457 17.18 -21.34 3.31
C THR A 457 17.68 -21.73 1.93
N LEU A 458 18.01 -23.02 1.73
CA LEU A 458 18.44 -23.54 0.42
C LEU A 458 17.33 -23.46 -0.65
N ARG A 459 16.08 -23.74 -0.26
CA ARG A 459 14.92 -23.57 -1.16
C ARG A 459 14.71 -22.10 -1.55
N LEU A 460 14.79 -21.20 -0.60
CA LEU A 460 14.75 -19.74 -0.84
C LEU A 460 15.89 -19.33 -1.78
N LEU A 461 17.12 -19.71 -1.49
CA LEU A 461 18.29 -19.41 -2.31
C LEU A 461 18.17 -20.01 -3.73
N ARG A 462 17.60 -21.20 -3.90
CA ARG A 462 17.32 -21.77 -5.23
C ARG A 462 16.25 -20.99 -5.99
N THR A 463 15.23 -20.49 -5.31
CA THR A 463 14.19 -19.67 -5.92
C THR A 463 14.77 -18.30 -6.36
N PHE A 464 15.60 -17.69 -5.52
CA PHE A 464 16.29 -16.45 -5.84
C PHE A 464 17.43 -16.62 -6.84
N GLY A 465 18.21 -17.69 -6.71
CA GLY A 465 19.37 -17.94 -7.57
C GLY A 465 19.06 -18.25 -9.03
N ARG A 466 17.79 -18.54 -9.37
CA ARG A 466 17.34 -18.62 -10.76
C ARG A 466 17.23 -17.25 -11.42
N HIS A 467 17.15 -16.18 -10.62
CA HIS A 467 16.87 -14.82 -11.08
C HIS A 467 17.95 -13.80 -10.65
N MET A 468 18.91 -14.20 -9.81
CA MET A 468 19.96 -13.34 -9.26
C MET A 468 21.34 -13.98 -9.40
N LYS A 469 22.35 -13.16 -9.73
CA LYS A 469 23.76 -13.59 -9.67
C LYS A 469 24.20 -13.72 -8.20
N VAL A 470 25.16 -14.58 -7.90
CA VAL A 470 25.71 -14.74 -6.54
C VAL A 470 26.29 -13.44 -6.00
N SER A 471 26.86 -12.59 -6.88
CA SER A 471 27.31 -11.24 -6.55
C SER A 471 26.18 -10.37 -5.98
N ASP A 472 25.00 -10.43 -6.59
CA ASP A 472 23.83 -9.62 -6.24
C ASP A 472 23.27 -10.08 -4.89
N LEU A 473 23.30 -11.39 -4.63
CA LEU A 473 22.93 -11.96 -3.35
C LEU A 473 23.88 -11.53 -2.23
N LEU A 474 25.20 -11.54 -2.49
CA LEU A 474 26.23 -11.07 -1.56
C LEU A 474 26.08 -9.57 -1.29
N GLU A 475 25.71 -8.79 -2.28
CA GLU A 475 25.48 -7.36 -2.13
C GLU A 475 24.20 -7.07 -1.35
N LEU A 476 23.12 -7.79 -1.61
CA LEU A 476 21.88 -7.72 -0.82
C LEU A 476 22.14 -8.08 0.66
N LEU A 477 22.95 -9.09 0.91
CA LEU A 477 23.38 -9.50 2.25
C LEU A 477 24.32 -8.47 2.90
N SER A 478 25.13 -7.74 2.11
CA SER A 478 26.04 -6.71 2.59
C SER A 478 25.40 -5.31 2.68
N SER A 479 24.32 -5.06 1.96
CA SER A 479 23.65 -3.76 1.94
C SER A 479 23.22 -3.24 3.32
N PRO A 480 22.78 -4.10 4.28
CA PRO A 480 22.54 -3.68 5.66
C PRO A 480 23.79 -3.16 6.39
N PHE A 481 24.98 -3.48 5.92
CA PHE A 481 26.25 -3.13 6.57
C PHE A 481 26.93 -1.90 5.95
N ARG A 482 26.48 -1.38 4.81
CA ARG A 482 27.03 -0.16 4.20
C ARG A 482 26.65 1.08 5.04
N ARG A 483 27.65 1.77 5.58
CA ARG A 483 27.50 3.05 6.30
C ARG A 483 27.10 4.16 5.34
N ARG A 484 25.83 4.61 5.35
CA ARG A 484 25.49 5.95 4.87
C ARG A 484 25.83 6.95 5.97
N LYS A 485 26.62 8.00 5.64
CA LYS A 485 26.79 9.17 6.51
C LYS A 485 25.43 9.88 6.62
N LEU A 486 24.78 9.71 7.75
CA LEU A 486 23.57 10.46 8.11
C LEU A 486 23.99 11.64 8.98
N THR A 487 23.46 12.81 8.69
CA THR A 487 23.59 14.01 9.53
C THR A 487 22.96 13.73 10.90
N ARG A 488 23.61 14.23 11.96
CA ARG A 488 23.14 14.09 13.35
C ARG A 488 21.71 14.64 13.49
N ALA A 489 20.80 13.82 14.01
CA ALA A 489 19.50 14.27 14.46
C ALA A 489 19.67 15.11 15.75
N PRO A 490 18.84 16.12 16.00
CA PRO A 490 18.85 16.86 17.25
C PRO A 490 18.43 15.94 18.42
N GLU A 491 19.06 16.13 19.56
CA GLU A 491 18.71 15.44 20.80
C GLU A 491 17.26 15.82 21.20
N LEU A 492 16.40 14.83 21.26
CA LEU A 492 15.00 15.03 21.68
C LEU A 492 14.95 15.06 23.23
N PRO A 493 14.14 15.96 23.83
CA PRO A 493 14.05 16.09 25.28
C PRO A 493 13.53 14.83 25.96
N ALA A 494 14.06 14.51 27.13
CA ALA A 494 13.67 13.37 27.95
C ALA A 494 12.17 13.33 28.35
N ARG A 495 11.45 14.42 28.19
CA ARG A 495 9.99 14.57 28.42
C ARG A 495 9.09 13.64 27.61
N MET A 496 9.61 12.99 26.58
CA MET A 496 8.80 12.11 25.71
C MET A 496 8.50 10.74 26.32
N ILE A 497 9.16 10.36 27.40
CA ILE A 497 8.98 9.04 28.04
C ILE A 497 7.66 8.98 28.81
N ASP A 498 7.16 10.12 29.29
CA ASP A 498 5.93 10.24 30.10
C ASP A 498 4.69 10.61 29.29
N LEU A 499 4.81 10.80 28.00
CA LEU A 499 3.64 10.98 27.16
C LEU A 499 2.85 9.68 27.11
N GLY A 500 1.95 9.50 28.06
CA GLY A 500 0.78 8.65 27.95
C GLY A 500 -0.05 9.11 26.76
N LEU A 501 0.53 9.02 25.56
CA LEU A 501 -0.14 9.28 24.31
C LEU A 501 -1.27 8.27 24.19
N VAL A 502 -2.40 8.67 24.78
CA VAL A 502 -3.68 7.98 24.83
C VAL A 502 -3.84 7.14 26.10
N GLU A 503 -4.63 7.66 27.04
CA GLU A 503 -5.38 6.78 27.92
C GLU A 503 -6.15 5.77 27.06
N PRO A 504 -6.20 4.49 27.44
CA PRO A 504 -6.96 3.50 26.69
C PRO A 504 -8.42 3.93 26.70
N THR A 505 -8.86 4.62 25.68
CA THR A 505 -10.29 4.76 25.42
C THR A 505 -10.80 3.34 25.27
N ARG A 506 -11.49 2.85 26.30
CA ARG A 506 -12.26 1.60 26.22
C ARG A 506 -13.16 1.71 25.01
N SER A 507 -12.71 1.19 23.86
CA SER A 507 -13.55 1.01 22.68
C SER A 507 -14.57 -0.07 23.00
N LYS A 508 -15.67 0.32 23.67
CA LYS A 508 -16.87 -0.46 23.59
C LYS A 508 -17.25 -0.47 22.10
N GLY A 509 -17.25 -1.63 21.47
CA GLY A 509 -18.05 -1.83 20.28
C GLY A 509 -17.37 -2.03 18.94
N ALA A 510 -16.14 -2.57 18.84
CA ALA A 510 -15.71 -3.13 17.55
C ALA A 510 -16.54 -4.38 17.16
N ALA A 511 -17.01 -5.16 18.15
CA ALA A 511 -17.87 -6.31 17.91
C ALA A 511 -19.29 -5.91 17.44
N ASP A 512 -19.84 -4.81 17.93
CA ASP A 512 -21.21 -4.39 17.59
C ASP A 512 -21.29 -3.70 16.20
N ARG A 513 -20.20 -3.18 15.68
CA ARG A 513 -20.14 -2.59 14.31
C ARG A 513 -19.98 -3.62 13.19
N ILE A 514 -19.71 -4.88 13.55
CA ILE A 514 -19.56 -6.00 12.60
C ILE A 514 -20.91 -6.69 12.36
N ALA A 515 -21.89 -6.48 13.23
CA ALA A 515 -23.21 -7.14 13.18
C ALA A 515 -24.29 -6.35 12.42
N SER A 516 -24.07 -5.08 12.15
CA SER A 516 -24.90 -4.23 11.28
C SER A 516 -24.22 -4.02 9.92
#